data_a83b1a0996f566a3945d3dbe8dd20305
#
_entry.id   a83b1a0996f566a3945d3dbe8dd20305
#
_cell.length_a   1.000
_cell.length_b   1.000
_cell.length_c   1.000
_cell.angle_alpha   90.00
_cell.angle_beta   90.00
_cell.angle_gamma   90.00
#
_symmetry.space_group_name_H-M   'P 1'
#
loop_
_entity.id
_entity.type
_entity.pdbx_description
1 polymer ?
#
loop_
_entity_poly.entity_id
_entity_poly.type
_entity_poly.pdbx_seq_one_letter_code
_entity_poly.pdbx_strand_id
1 'polypeptide(L)'
;DALACAASDSQEAFDPRVIIEDGVCKLADRSALAGSIATMDRLLKTCVQKAEISLEDASRMASETPARIMGVLDRKGTLEKGKDADILALDDDLNLMAVWSMGEIVEGTNKLF
;
A
#
# COMPACT_ATOMS: atom_id res chain seq x y z
N ASP A 1 2.26 10.60 -2.34
CA ASP A 1 1.72 11.83 -1.74
C ASP A 1 0.80 11.51 -0.55
N ALA A 2 1.32 10.67 0.37
CA ALA A 2 0.59 10.30 1.58
C ALA A 2 0.63 11.44 2.61
N LEU A 3 -0.53 11.70 3.23
CA LEU A 3 -0.64 12.62 4.36
C LEU A 3 -0.18 11.96 5.65
N ALA A 4 0.18 12.76 6.66
CA ALA A 4 0.63 12.27 7.97
C ALA A 4 -0.41 11.38 8.68
N CYS A 5 -1.71 11.55 8.41
CA CYS A 5 -2.78 10.73 8.96
C CYS A 5 -3.05 9.43 8.17
N ALA A 6 -2.36 9.19 7.06
CA ALA A 6 -2.49 7.93 6.32
C ALA A 6 -2.08 6.74 7.20
N ALA A 7 -2.85 5.65 7.11
CA ALA A 7 -2.68 4.44 7.92
C ALA A 7 -2.84 4.63 9.46
N SER A 8 -3.34 5.80 9.91
CA SER A 8 -3.73 5.99 11.31
C SER A 8 -5.21 5.61 11.51
N ASP A 9 -5.57 5.28 12.75
CA ASP A 9 -6.97 5.06 13.13
C ASP A 9 -7.77 6.36 13.26
N SER A 10 -7.12 7.51 13.08
CA SER A 10 -7.74 8.82 13.15
C SER A 10 -8.64 9.07 11.94
N GLN A 11 -9.84 9.56 12.21
CA GLN A 11 -10.75 10.10 11.20
C GLN A 11 -10.52 11.60 10.95
N GLU A 12 -9.51 12.19 11.60
CA GLU A 12 -9.14 13.58 11.49
C GLU A 12 -7.82 13.73 10.74
N ALA A 13 -7.79 14.64 9.78
CA ALA A 13 -6.54 15.09 9.21
C ALA A 13 -5.76 15.93 10.25
N PHE A 14 -4.48 15.67 10.43
CA PHE A 14 -3.64 16.39 11.40
C PHE A 14 -3.27 17.81 10.95
N ASP A 15 -3.99 18.35 9.98
CA ASP A 15 -3.80 19.69 9.42
C ASP A 15 -5.18 20.35 9.25
N PRO A 16 -5.44 21.54 9.81
CA PRO A 16 -6.74 22.22 9.74
C PRO A 16 -7.14 22.65 8.32
N ARG A 17 -6.19 22.63 7.36
CA ARG A 17 -6.45 22.96 5.95
C ARG A 17 -7.10 21.82 5.18
N VAL A 18 -7.17 20.64 5.75
CA VAL A 18 -7.69 19.44 5.10
C VAL A 18 -8.70 18.71 5.99
N ILE A 19 -9.64 18.03 5.36
CA ILE A 19 -10.64 17.19 6.02
C ILE A 19 -10.66 15.80 5.38
N ILE A 20 -11.05 14.78 6.16
CA ILE A 20 -11.30 13.42 5.67
C ILE A 20 -12.81 13.27 5.55
N GLU A 21 -13.27 13.04 4.34
CA GLU A 21 -14.71 12.89 4.03
C GLU A 21 -14.88 11.93 2.85
N ASP A 22 -15.88 11.06 2.90
CA ASP A 22 -16.16 10.05 1.86
C ASP A 22 -14.97 9.11 1.56
N GLY A 23 -14.13 8.85 2.55
CA GLY A 23 -12.95 7.99 2.42
C GLY A 23 -11.78 8.59 1.65
N VAL A 24 -11.80 9.90 1.42
CA VAL A 24 -10.72 10.66 0.76
C VAL A 24 -10.38 11.91 1.57
N CYS A 25 -9.21 12.47 1.29
CA CYS A 25 -8.82 13.75 1.87
C CYS A 25 -9.10 14.90 0.91
N LYS A 26 -9.73 15.95 1.41
CA LYS A 26 -10.14 17.15 0.67
C LYS A 26 -9.57 18.39 1.33
N LEU A 27 -9.45 19.47 0.60
CA LEU A 27 -9.26 20.79 1.21
C LEU A 27 -10.45 21.10 2.12
N ALA A 28 -10.24 21.87 3.19
CA ALA A 28 -11.29 22.20 4.17
C ALA A 28 -12.48 22.93 3.55
N ASP A 29 -12.25 23.70 2.49
CA ASP A 29 -13.29 24.37 1.70
C ASP A 29 -13.96 23.49 0.65
N ARG A 30 -13.53 22.22 0.53
CA ARG A 30 -14.00 21.21 -0.44
C ARG A 30 -13.80 21.57 -1.92
N SER A 31 -12.93 22.53 -2.21
CA SER A 31 -12.65 22.98 -3.59
C SER A 31 -11.83 21.97 -4.40
N ALA A 32 -11.06 21.11 -3.74
CA ALA A 32 -10.22 20.10 -4.38
C ALA A 32 -9.91 18.91 -3.44
N LEU A 33 -9.45 17.82 -4.04
CA LEU A 33 -8.80 16.74 -3.28
C LEU A 33 -7.47 17.23 -2.72
N ALA A 34 -7.10 16.75 -1.54
CA ALA A 34 -5.79 16.93 -0.94
C ALA A 34 -4.91 15.68 -1.18
N GLY A 35 -3.88 15.48 -0.36
CA GLY A 35 -3.02 14.30 -0.44
C GLY A 35 -3.76 13.00 -0.12
N SER A 36 -3.09 11.87 -0.31
CA SER A 36 -3.70 10.53 -0.12
C SER A 36 -3.67 10.08 1.33
N ILE A 37 -4.75 9.41 1.76
CA ILE A 37 -4.82 8.62 2.99
C ILE A 37 -4.80 7.11 2.71
N ALA A 38 -4.66 6.71 1.45
CA ALA A 38 -4.66 5.31 1.06
C ALA A 38 -3.33 4.63 1.42
N THR A 39 -3.43 3.45 2.02
CA THR A 39 -2.31 2.53 2.25
C THR A 39 -1.99 1.75 0.97
N MET A 40 -0.78 1.18 0.86
CA MET A 40 -0.36 0.45 -0.34
C MET A 40 -1.20 -0.81 -0.60
N ASP A 41 -1.60 -1.53 0.44
CA ASP A 41 -2.51 -2.68 0.34
C ASP A 41 -3.90 -2.26 -0.20
N ARG A 42 -4.43 -1.13 0.29
CA ARG A 42 -5.67 -0.56 -0.25
C ARG A 42 -5.53 -0.14 -1.72
N LEU A 43 -4.38 0.44 -2.10
CA LEU A 43 -4.12 0.82 -3.49
C LEU A 43 -4.05 -0.40 -4.40
N LEU A 44 -3.33 -1.46 -4.00
CA LEU A 44 -3.27 -2.72 -4.74
C LEU A 44 -4.67 -3.30 -4.95
N LYS A 45 -5.45 -3.40 -3.89
CA LYS A 45 -6.83 -3.90 -3.93
C LYS A 45 -7.72 -3.05 -4.85
N THR A 46 -7.59 -1.73 -4.80
CA THR A 46 -8.34 -0.80 -5.67
C THR A 46 -7.95 -0.99 -7.13
N CYS A 47 -6.66 -1.13 -7.45
CA CYS A 47 -6.20 -1.39 -8.81
C CYS A 47 -6.81 -2.67 -9.39
N VAL A 48 -6.82 -3.74 -8.61
CA VAL A 48 -7.32 -5.04 -9.08
C VAL A 48 -8.86 -5.04 -9.15
N GLN A 49 -9.55 -4.61 -8.08
CA GLN A 49 -11.00 -4.77 -7.95
C GLN A 49 -11.82 -3.65 -8.60
N LYS A 50 -11.25 -2.47 -8.80
CA LYS A 50 -11.94 -1.30 -9.35
C LYS A 50 -11.44 -0.86 -10.71
N ALA A 51 -10.12 -0.92 -10.92
CA ALA A 51 -9.51 -0.55 -12.20
C ALA A 51 -9.28 -1.76 -13.13
N GLU A 52 -9.68 -2.96 -12.72
CA GLU A 52 -9.58 -4.21 -13.48
C GLU A 52 -8.16 -4.53 -13.98
N ILE A 53 -7.14 -4.06 -13.24
CA ILE A 53 -5.75 -4.36 -13.51
C ILE A 53 -5.45 -5.76 -12.96
N SER A 54 -4.70 -6.58 -13.68
CA SER A 54 -4.29 -7.90 -13.18
C SER A 54 -3.48 -7.77 -11.88
N LEU A 55 -3.58 -8.75 -10.98
CA LEU A 55 -2.77 -8.76 -9.75
C LEU A 55 -1.27 -8.73 -10.07
N GLU A 56 -0.85 -9.40 -11.14
CA GLU A 56 0.53 -9.40 -11.60
C GLU A 56 1.00 -8.00 -11.99
N ASP A 57 0.22 -7.28 -12.79
CA ASP A 57 0.57 -5.92 -13.21
C ASP A 57 0.51 -4.92 -12.04
N ALA A 58 -0.49 -5.03 -11.18
CA ALA A 58 -0.59 -4.20 -9.97
C ALA A 58 0.61 -4.44 -9.03
N SER A 59 1.03 -5.68 -8.85
CA SER A 59 2.24 -6.05 -8.08
C SER A 59 3.50 -5.48 -8.72
N ARG A 60 3.64 -5.60 -10.05
CA ARG A 60 4.77 -5.02 -10.79
C ARG A 60 4.84 -3.50 -10.64
N MET A 61 3.70 -2.81 -10.71
CA MET A 61 3.60 -1.37 -10.50
C MET A 61 4.00 -0.96 -9.08
N ALA A 62 3.63 -1.76 -8.07
CA ALA A 62 3.88 -1.45 -6.67
C ALA A 62 5.27 -1.85 -6.18
N SER A 63 5.97 -2.77 -6.83
CA SER A 63 7.21 -3.39 -6.32
C SER A 63 8.34 -3.38 -7.33
N GLU A 64 8.23 -4.10 -8.45
CA GLU A 64 9.31 -4.26 -9.41
C GLU A 64 9.73 -2.94 -10.07
N THR A 65 8.75 -2.17 -10.55
CA THR A 65 9.02 -0.89 -11.21
C THR A 65 9.69 0.12 -10.27
N PRO A 66 9.20 0.36 -9.05
CA PRO A 66 9.90 1.19 -8.08
C PRO A 66 11.31 0.68 -7.74
N ALA A 67 11.50 -0.63 -7.55
CA ALA A 67 12.81 -1.21 -7.25
C ALA A 67 13.81 -0.97 -8.41
N ARG A 68 13.34 -1.05 -9.65
CA ARG A 68 14.16 -0.76 -10.84
C ARG A 68 14.56 0.72 -10.87
N ILE A 69 13.62 1.63 -10.63
CA ILE A 69 13.88 3.10 -10.60
C ILE A 69 14.88 3.44 -9.48
N MET A 70 14.75 2.81 -8.32
CA MET A 70 15.63 3.02 -7.18
C MET A 70 16.99 2.30 -7.29
N GLY A 71 17.19 1.49 -8.33
CA GLY A 71 18.46 0.76 -8.54
C GLY A 71 18.68 -0.38 -7.56
N VAL A 72 17.62 -0.98 -7.00
CA VAL A 72 17.69 -2.09 -6.02
C VAL A 72 17.02 -3.37 -6.51
N LEU A 73 16.75 -3.49 -7.80
CA LEU A 73 16.06 -4.65 -8.38
C LEU A 73 16.87 -5.95 -8.26
N ASP A 74 18.17 -5.85 -8.08
CA ASP A 74 19.06 -6.99 -7.83
C ASP A 74 18.75 -7.73 -6.54
N ARG A 75 18.13 -7.05 -5.56
CA ARG A 75 17.81 -7.66 -4.27
C ARG A 75 16.35 -7.48 -3.81
N LYS A 76 15.54 -6.62 -4.44
CA LYS A 76 14.14 -6.33 -4.07
C LYS A 76 13.23 -6.30 -5.29
N GLY A 77 11.91 -6.28 -5.05
CA GLY A 77 10.89 -5.99 -6.06
C GLY A 77 10.30 -7.20 -6.78
N THR A 78 10.94 -8.36 -6.70
CA THR A 78 10.43 -9.63 -7.26
C THR A 78 10.69 -10.80 -6.30
N LEU A 79 9.88 -11.87 -6.41
CA LEU A 79 10.06 -13.10 -5.64
C LEU A 79 11.00 -14.05 -6.41
N GLU A 80 12.31 -13.88 -6.20
CA GLU A 80 13.34 -14.68 -6.84
C GLU A 80 14.37 -15.16 -5.82
N LYS A 81 14.96 -16.34 -6.08
CA LYS A 81 16.00 -16.88 -5.23
C LYS A 81 17.20 -15.93 -5.16
N GLY A 82 17.64 -15.63 -3.93
CA GLY A 82 18.78 -14.76 -3.66
C GLY A 82 18.41 -13.31 -3.38
N LYS A 83 17.13 -12.94 -3.52
CA LYS A 83 16.64 -11.62 -3.12
C LYS A 83 16.13 -11.59 -1.67
N ASP A 84 15.96 -10.40 -1.14
CA ASP A 84 15.38 -10.19 0.18
C ASP A 84 13.97 -10.80 0.21
N ALA A 85 13.66 -11.56 1.25
CA ALA A 85 12.35 -12.19 1.40
C ALA A 85 11.33 -11.18 1.99
N ASP A 86 11.01 -10.16 1.20
CA ASP A 86 9.94 -9.20 1.46
C ASP A 86 8.66 -9.74 0.78
N ILE A 87 7.77 -10.32 1.56
CA ILE A 87 6.65 -11.12 1.04
C ILE A 87 5.34 -10.69 1.71
N LEU A 88 4.29 -10.59 0.91
CA LEU A 88 2.92 -10.42 1.39
C LEU A 88 2.13 -11.70 1.13
N ALA A 89 1.36 -12.15 2.12
CA ALA A 89 0.30 -13.12 1.91
C ALA A 89 -1.04 -12.41 1.91
N LEU A 90 -1.82 -12.66 0.87
CA LEU A 90 -3.16 -12.09 0.69
C LEU A 90 -4.17 -13.23 0.61
N ASP A 91 -5.41 -13.00 1.06
CA ASP A 91 -6.52 -13.89 0.78
C ASP A 91 -7.10 -13.67 -0.63
N ASP A 92 -8.13 -14.44 -1.00
CA ASP A 92 -8.78 -14.34 -2.31
C ASP A 92 -9.46 -12.97 -2.55
N ASP A 93 -9.80 -12.26 -1.48
CA ASP A 93 -10.35 -10.91 -1.52
C ASP A 93 -9.27 -9.82 -1.45
N LEU A 94 -7.99 -10.20 -1.54
CA LEU A 94 -6.81 -9.33 -1.45
C LEU A 94 -6.68 -8.61 -0.09
N ASN A 95 -7.19 -9.20 0.98
CA ASN A 95 -6.91 -8.71 2.31
C ASN A 95 -5.54 -9.21 2.78
N LEU A 96 -4.82 -8.35 3.48
CA LEU A 96 -3.50 -8.68 4.02
C LEU A 96 -3.62 -9.70 5.15
N MET A 97 -2.97 -10.84 4.98
CA MET A 97 -2.95 -11.96 5.93
C MET A 97 -1.65 -12.06 6.71
N ALA A 98 -0.52 -11.78 6.08
CA ALA A 98 0.79 -11.72 6.74
C ALA A 98 1.79 -10.91 5.91
N VAL A 99 2.78 -10.37 6.60
CA VAL A 99 3.91 -9.64 6.00
C VAL A 99 5.21 -10.23 6.51
N TRP A 100 6.14 -10.54 5.61
CA TRP A 100 7.53 -10.84 5.93
C TRP A 100 8.41 -9.70 5.42
N SER A 101 9.35 -9.30 6.23
CA SER A 101 10.40 -8.37 5.87
C SER A 101 11.75 -9.04 6.10
N MET A 102 12.53 -9.14 5.05
CA MET A 102 13.83 -9.84 5.06
C MET A 102 13.75 -11.27 5.65
N GLY A 103 12.64 -11.96 5.41
CA GLY A 103 12.40 -13.33 5.86
C GLY A 103 11.80 -13.46 7.25
N GLU A 104 11.67 -12.37 8.00
CA GLU A 104 11.05 -12.35 9.33
C GLU A 104 9.62 -11.83 9.26
N ILE A 105 8.70 -12.50 9.98
CA ILE A 105 7.31 -12.08 10.02
C ILE A 105 7.18 -10.78 10.82
N VAL A 106 6.48 -9.81 10.25
CA VAL A 106 6.22 -8.53 10.92
C VAL A 106 5.15 -8.75 11.99
N GLU A 107 5.49 -8.41 13.24
CA GLU A 107 4.61 -8.57 14.39
C GLU A 107 3.26 -7.85 14.17
N GLY A 108 2.17 -8.48 14.60
CA GLY A 108 0.81 -7.95 14.45
C GLY A 108 0.19 -8.11 13.06
N THR A 109 0.94 -8.59 12.06
CA THR A 109 0.39 -8.80 10.71
C THR A 109 -0.04 -10.24 10.46
N ASN A 110 0.40 -11.21 11.29
CA ASN A 110 0.16 -12.62 11.07
C ASN A 110 -1.29 -13.02 11.42
N LYS A 111 -2.05 -13.42 10.41
CA LYS A 111 -3.41 -13.99 10.52
C LYS A 111 -3.48 -15.44 9.99
N LEU A 112 -2.31 -16.05 9.68
CA LEU A 112 -2.23 -17.38 9.07
C LEU A 112 -2.03 -18.49 10.12
N PHE A 113 -1.42 -18.17 11.26
CA PHE A 113 -1.07 -19.12 12.30
C PHE A 113 -1.55 -18.66 13.68
#